data_342e71a2e6838cff5c58bd6f7002f61b
#
_entry.id   342e71a2e6838cff5c58bd6f7002f61b
#
_cell.length_a   1.000
_cell.length_b   1.000
_cell.length_c   1.000
_cell.angle_alpha   90.00
_cell.angle_beta   90.00
_cell.angle_gamma   90.00
#
_symmetry.space_group_name_H-M   'P 1'
#
loop_
_entity.id
_entity.type
_entity.pdbx_description
1 polymer ?
#
loop_
_entity_poly.entity_id
_entity_poly.type
_entity_poly.pdbx_seq_one_letter_code
_entity_poly.pdbx_strand_id
1 'polypeptide(L)'
;MKNMFRGCLSLKKIELFKFDTSNVNDMSYMFYQCESLKRMDLSKLNTINVDNINGLFSECISLKFIDITTFRTRLLLQPERFIPDVKGLIYKHKSIKGIITCYK
;
A
#
# COMPACT_ATOMS: atom_id res chain seq x y z
N MET A 1 0.32 -6.65 -11.36
CA MET A 1 1.17 -5.49 -10.97
C MET A 1 2.27 -5.86 -10.00
N LYS A 2 2.47 -7.15 -9.79
CA LYS A 2 3.55 -7.62 -8.93
C LYS A 2 4.89 -7.01 -9.34
N ASN A 3 5.65 -6.48 -8.38
CA ASN A 3 6.99 -5.88 -8.56
C ASN A 3 7.04 -4.65 -9.50
N MET A 4 5.92 -4.10 -9.92
CA MET A 4 5.88 -3.08 -10.99
C MET A 4 6.80 -1.87 -10.73
N PHE A 5 6.85 -1.39 -9.49
CA PHE A 5 7.70 -0.25 -9.11
C PHE A 5 8.75 -0.63 -8.08
N ARG A 6 9.03 -1.93 -7.94
CA ARG A 6 10.01 -2.42 -6.98
C ARG A 6 11.36 -1.77 -7.18
N GLY A 7 11.93 -1.23 -6.09
CA GLY A 7 13.26 -0.63 -6.12
C GLY A 7 13.35 0.71 -6.85
N CYS A 8 12.22 1.37 -7.11
CA CYS A 8 12.22 2.71 -7.71
C CYS A 8 12.67 3.75 -6.67
N LEU A 9 13.97 3.86 -6.47
CA LEU A 9 14.56 4.66 -5.38
C LEU A 9 14.21 6.15 -5.45
N SER A 10 13.99 6.68 -6.66
CA SER A 10 13.70 8.10 -6.89
C SER A 10 12.20 8.39 -7.03
N LEU A 11 11.35 7.39 -6.94
CA LEU A 11 9.90 7.59 -7.07
C LEU A 11 9.37 8.33 -5.86
N LYS A 12 8.80 9.52 -6.07
CA LYS A 12 8.25 10.37 -5.01
C LYS A 12 6.73 10.39 -5.00
N LYS A 13 6.12 10.23 -6.16
CA LYS A 13 4.68 10.32 -6.35
C LYS A 13 4.27 9.51 -7.57
N ILE A 14 3.08 8.91 -7.52
CA ILE A 14 2.50 8.21 -8.67
C ILE A 14 0.98 8.36 -8.65
N GLU A 15 0.38 8.56 -9.82
CA GLU A 15 -1.06 8.66 -9.98
C GLU A 15 -1.62 7.33 -10.46
N LEU A 16 -1.85 6.43 -9.50
CA LEU A 16 -2.31 5.07 -9.77
C LEU A 16 -3.72 5.00 -10.32
N PHE A 17 -4.55 6.02 -10.09
CA PHE A 17 -5.94 6.02 -10.55
C PHE A 17 -6.05 5.99 -12.09
N LYS A 18 -4.96 6.25 -12.80
CA LYS A 18 -4.90 6.16 -14.27
C LYS A 18 -4.76 4.72 -14.77
N PHE A 19 -4.49 3.77 -13.89
CA PHE A 19 -4.38 2.36 -14.25
C PHE A 19 -5.72 1.65 -14.02
N ASP A 20 -6.10 0.81 -14.98
CA ASP A 20 -7.23 -0.10 -14.77
C ASP A 20 -6.73 -1.31 -13.95
N THR A 21 -7.12 -1.36 -12.68
CA THR A 21 -6.72 -2.41 -11.76
C THR A 21 -7.84 -3.43 -11.48
N SER A 22 -8.95 -3.37 -12.22
CA SER A 22 -10.12 -4.21 -11.95
C SER A 22 -9.85 -5.71 -12.00
N ASN A 23 -8.87 -6.15 -12.80
CA ASN A 23 -8.51 -7.57 -12.93
C ASN A 23 -7.20 -7.94 -12.21
N VAL A 24 -6.63 -7.00 -11.46
CA VAL A 24 -5.37 -7.26 -10.75
C VAL A 24 -5.65 -8.07 -9.49
N ASN A 25 -4.97 -9.21 -9.35
CA ASN A 25 -5.07 -10.05 -8.16
C ASN A 25 -3.79 -10.09 -7.31
N ASP A 26 -2.65 -9.75 -7.86
CA ASP A 26 -1.37 -9.76 -7.15
C ASP A 26 -0.69 -8.39 -7.24
N MET A 27 -0.56 -7.73 -6.09
CA MET A 27 0.15 -6.45 -5.96
C MET A 27 1.36 -6.60 -5.03
N SER A 28 1.84 -7.84 -4.83
CA SER A 28 2.98 -8.08 -3.93
C SER A 28 4.23 -7.36 -4.43
N TYR A 29 4.97 -6.78 -3.49
CA TYR A 29 6.23 -6.07 -3.71
C TYR A 29 6.14 -4.92 -4.71
N MET A 30 4.95 -4.43 -5.02
CA MET A 30 4.77 -3.39 -6.06
C MET A 30 5.60 -2.14 -5.76
N PHE A 31 5.67 -1.72 -4.51
CA PHE A 31 6.44 -0.55 -4.07
C PHE A 31 7.57 -0.90 -3.13
N TYR A 32 7.99 -2.16 -3.10
CA TYR A 32 9.09 -2.61 -2.25
C TYR A 32 10.34 -1.76 -2.52
N GLN A 33 10.97 -1.25 -1.45
CA GLN A 33 12.17 -0.41 -1.52
C GLN A 33 12.01 0.89 -2.32
N CYS A 34 10.82 1.45 -2.40
CA CYS A 34 10.63 2.80 -2.95
C CYS A 34 11.02 3.82 -1.87
N GLU A 35 12.32 4.08 -1.72
CA GLU A 35 12.87 4.77 -0.56
C GLU A 35 12.57 6.27 -0.51
N SER A 36 12.20 6.88 -1.62
CA SER A 36 11.84 8.32 -1.67
C SER A 36 10.35 8.60 -1.54
N LEU A 37 9.53 7.54 -1.47
CA LEU A 37 8.09 7.66 -1.44
C LEU A 37 7.63 8.09 -0.04
N LYS A 38 6.88 9.20 0.04
CA LYS A 38 6.42 9.77 1.32
C LYS A 38 4.94 9.57 1.58
N ARG A 39 4.13 9.53 0.54
CA ARG A 39 2.67 9.36 0.64
C ARG A 39 2.20 8.37 -0.40
N MET A 40 1.30 7.49 0.00
CA MET A 40 0.61 6.60 -0.93
C MET A 40 -0.88 6.62 -0.63
N ASP A 41 -1.64 7.14 -1.56
CA ASP A 41 -3.10 7.15 -1.50
C ASP A 41 -3.64 6.15 -2.51
N LEU A 42 -4.10 5.00 -2.04
CA LEU A 42 -4.70 3.96 -2.85
C LEU A 42 -6.23 3.97 -2.80
N SER A 43 -6.82 5.05 -2.26
CA SER A 43 -8.27 5.14 -2.07
C SER A 43 -9.07 5.16 -3.39
N LYS A 44 -8.41 5.47 -4.50
CA LYS A 44 -9.03 5.52 -5.83
C LYS A 44 -8.84 4.24 -6.65
N LEU A 45 -8.06 3.28 -6.15
CA LEU A 45 -7.83 2.03 -6.86
C LEU A 45 -8.99 1.06 -6.69
N ASN A 46 -9.31 0.33 -7.76
CA ASN A 46 -10.19 -0.83 -7.65
C ASN A 46 -9.33 -2.03 -7.21
N THR A 47 -9.52 -2.46 -5.97
CA THR A 47 -8.74 -3.56 -5.38
C THR A 47 -9.62 -4.78 -5.07
N ILE A 48 -10.80 -4.86 -5.70
CA ILE A 48 -11.80 -5.89 -5.39
C ILE A 48 -11.26 -7.32 -5.61
N ASN A 49 -10.39 -7.51 -6.60
CA ASN A 49 -9.83 -8.82 -6.95
C ASN A 49 -8.44 -9.05 -6.39
N VAL A 50 -7.87 -8.10 -5.66
CA VAL A 50 -6.53 -8.26 -5.09
C VAL A 50 -6.58 -9.24 -3.93
N ASP A 51 -5.71 -10.25 -3.96
CA ASP A 51 -5.62 -11.26 -2.90
C ASP A 51 -4.20 -11.42 -2.34
N ASN A 52 -3.20 -10.73 -2.88
CA ASN A 52 -1.82 -10.78 -2.39
C ASN A 52 -1.21 -9.37 -2.38
N ILE A 53 -0.88 -8.88 -1.19
CA ILE A 53 -0.21 -7.59 -0.98
C ILE A 53 1.06 -7.73 -0.15
N ASN A 54 1.63 -8.94 -0.07
CA ASN A 54 2.87 -9.15 0.67
C ASN A 54 3.96 -8.21 0.17
N GLY A 55 4.65 -7.56 1.09
CA GLY A 55 5.76 -6.66 0.78
C GLY A 55 5.38 -5.38 0.04
N LEU A 56 4.09 -5.06 -0.07
CA LEU A 56 3.61 -3.94 -0.89
C LEU A 56 4.39 -2.64 -0.65
N PHE A 57 4.60 -2.28 0.61
CA PHE A 57 5.33 -1.07 1.02
C PHE A 57 6.56 -1.37 1.86
N SER A 58 6.99 -2.63 1.94
CA SER A 58 8.14 -2.99 2.77
C SER A 58 9.38 -2.26 2.29
N GLU A 59 10.23 -1.85 3.23
CA GLU A 59 11.46 -1.09 2.97
C GLU A 59 11.24 0.31 2.36
N CYS A 60 10.02 0.83 2.39
CA CYS A 60 9.73 2.22 2.01
C CYS A 60 10.03 3.12 3.20
N ILE A 61 11.29 3.43 3.41
CA ILE A 61 11.80 4.04 4.65
C ILE A 61 11.41 5.50 4.86
N SER A 62 10.92 6.17 3.82
CA SER A 62 10.49 7.58 3.90
C SER A 62 8.98 7.75 4.01
N LEU A 63 8.22 6.67 4.02
CA LEU A 63 6.75 6.76 4.06
C LEU A 63 6.27 7.39 5.37
N LYS A 64 5.35 8.34 5.21
CA LYS A 64 4.70 9.05 6.32
C LYS A 64 3.20 8.82 6.36
N PHE A 65 2.58 8.48 5.22
CA PHE A 65 1.16 8.28 5.13
C PHE A 65 0.80 7.25 4.06
N ILE A 66 -0.11 6.32 4.41
CA ILE A 66 -0.67 5.33 3.49
C ILE A 66 -2.18 5.29 3.67
N ASP A 67 -2.93 5.35 2.58
CA ASP A 67 -4.37 5.12 2.58
C ASP A 67 -4.65 3.82 1.82
N ILE A 68 -5.06 2.79 2.56
CA ILE A 68 -5.39 1.46 2.04
C ILE A 68 -6.83 1.08 2.36
N THR A 69 -7.71 2.08 2.44
CA THR A 69 -9.12 1.87 2.79
C THR A 69 -9.90 1.06 1.76
N THR A 70 -9.38 0.90 0.54
CA THR A 70 -10.04 0.10 -0.50
C THR A 70 -9.76 -1.40 -0.39
N PHE A 71 -8.71 -1.81 0.34
CA PHE A 71 -8.37 -3.22 0.46
C PHE A 71 -9.36 -3.96 1.37
N ARG A 72 -9.64 -5.22 1.03
CA ARG A 72 -10.48 -6.09 1.87
C ARG A 72 -9.79 -6.35 3.20
N THR A 73 -10.60 -6.38 4.26
CA THR A 73 -10.08 -6.49 5.63
C THR A 73 -9.24 -7.76 5.87
N ARG A 74 -9.55 -8.86 5.16
CA ARG A 74 -8.79 -10.10 5.32
C ARG A 74 -7.32 -9.96 4.92
N LEU A 75 -7.00 -9.02 4.01
CA LEU A 75 -5.61 -8.76 3.59
C LEU A 75 -4.81 -8.02 4.66
N LEU A 76 -5.49 -7.40 5.61
CA LEU A 76 -4.90 -6.48 6.59
C LEU A 76 -4.64 -7.11 7.95
N LEU A 77 -4.84 -8.44 8.08
CA LEU A 77 -4.71 -9.15 9.34
C LEU A 77 -3.27 -9.21 9.85
N GLN A 78 -2.30 -9.10 8.96
CA GLN A 78 -0.87 -9.14 9.30
C GLN A 78 -0.16 -7.94 8.65
N PRO A 79 -0.36 -6.72 9.21
CA PRO A 79 0.19 -5.51 8.60
C PRO A 79 1.71 -5.50 8.48
N GLU A 80 2.42 -6.23 9.33
CA GLU A 80 3.88 -6.36 9.26
C GLU A 80 4.36 -6.96 7.94
N ARG A 81 3.48 -7.62 7.18
CA ARG A 81 3.84 -8.22 5.88
C ARG A 81 3.88 -7.21 4.74
N PHE A 82 3.27 -6.04 4.90
CA PHE A 82 3.17 -5.07 3.81
C PHE A 82 3.39 -3.62 4.23
N ILE A 83 3.33 -3.31 5.52
CA ILE A 83 3.59 -1.97 6.06
C ILE A 83 5.04 -1.92 6.54
N PRO A 84 5.82 -0.87 6.17
CA PRO A 84 7.19 -0.76 6.65
C PRO A 84 7.24 -0.43 8.14
N ASP A 85 8.31 -0.86 8.80
CA ASP A 85 8.56 -0.51 10.20
C ASP A 85 9.24 0.86 10.27
N VAL A 86 8.45 1.90 10.09
CA VAL A 86 8.91 3.30 10.07
C VAL A 86 8.19 4.07 11.17
N LYS A 87 8.96 4.62 12.10
CA LYS A 87 8.43 5.44 13.19
C LYS A 87 7.74 6.68 12.63
N GLY A 88 6.55 6.97 13.13
CA GLY A 88 5.78 8.13 12.71
C GLY A 88 4.90 7.89 11.50
N LEU A 89 4.91 6.70 10.92
CA LEU A 89 4.02 6.36 9.82
C LEU A 89 2.57 6.35 10.30
N ILE A 90 1.68 6.96 9.51
CA ILE A 90 0.24 6.94 9.72
C ILE A 90 -0.38 6.15 8.56
N TYR A 91 -1.24 5.18 8.85
CA TYR A 91 -1.96 4.49 7.78
C TYR A 91 -3.44 4.32 8.11
N LYS A 92 -4.27 4.47 7.08
CA LYS A 92 -5.72 4.30 7.18
C LYS A 92 -6.13 2.98 6.52
N HIS A 93 -6.99 2.23 7.18
CA HIS A 93 -7.56 1.01 6.63
C HIS A 93 -9.03 0.87 7.00
N LYS A 94 -9.71 -0.04 6.33
CA LYS A 94 -11.11 -0.34 6.59
C LYS A 94 -11.23 -1.48 7.58
N SER A 95 -12.17 -1.38 8.52
CA SER A 95 -12.55 -2.46 9.43
C SER A 95 -14.05 -2.68 9.36
N ILE A 96 -14.55 -3.69 10.08
CA ILE A 96 -15.99 -3.93 10.17
C ILE A 96 -16.74 -2.77 10.85
N LYS A 97 -16.03 -1.94 11.61
CA LYS A 97 -16.60 -0.77 12.30
C LYS A 97 -16.43 0.53 11.52
N GLY A 98 -15.82 0.49 10.34
CA GLY A 98 -15.54 1.66 9.53
C GLY A 98 -14.06 1.88 9.30
N ILE A 99 -13.67 3.14 9.02
CA ILE A 99 -12.28 3.50 8.72
C ILE A 99 -11.52 3.72 10.03
N ILE A 100 -10.35 3.11 10.13
CA ILE A 100 -9.44 3.24 11.27
C ILE A 100 -8.14 3.88 10.81
N THR A 101 -7.63 4.82 11.61
CA THR A 101 -6.30 5.40 11.42
C THR A 101 -5.35 4.82 12.45
N CYS A 102 -4.25 4.25 11.98
CA CYS A 102 -3.22 3.66 12.82
C CYS A 102 -1.96 4.50 12.79
N TYR A 103 -1.24 4.53 13.90
CA TYR A 103 0.00 5.28 14.09
C TYR A 103 1.12 4.33 14.48
N LYS A 104 2.23 4.44 13.81
CA LYS A 104 3.42 3.67 14.18
C LYS A 104 4.37 4.46 15.06
#